data_e2699dbee801915b880dccbbf245fb93
#
_entry.id   e2699dbee801915b880dccbbf245fb93
#
_cell.length_a   1.000
_cell.length_b   1.000
_cell.length_c   1.000
_cell.angle_alpha   90.00
_cell.angle_beta   90.00
_cell.angle_gamma   90.00
#
_symmetry.space_group_name_H-M   'P 1'
#
loop_
_entity.id
_entity.type
_entity.pdbx_description
1 polymer ?
#
loop_
_entity_poly.entity_id
_entity_poly.type
_entity_poly.pdbx_seq_one_letter_code
_entity_poly.pdbx_strand_id
1 'polypeptide(L)'
;DASKIVFHMENPCKQVTVSLPCEFKDGTVKLGETEIPDAKFDGQTVSFQTDEAGTYVIESKTPVQPKPDDAITGIISGIVASGALQPGASASQFADLTSGSWYYGGVRYVLENGLMTGTSARTFAPDRPVTRAMLVTILWRLAGEPYGRVSPFEDVLPGSWYAQAVSWAYDKGIVTGVTATSFQPGAPVTREQLCAILCRYAALTGQNTAASASLDAFTDRAQVSAYAEASVRWALQAGLLTGVGDGRLAPRSGATRAQLAVLLQRFAGLK
;
A
#
# COMPACT_ATOMS: atom_id res chain seq x y z
N ASP A 1 11.48 12.39 -8.33
CA ASP A 1 11.23 13.79 -8.06
C ASP A 1 9.74 14.06 -8.35
N ALA A 2 8.96 14.44 -7.33
CA ALA A 2 7.53 14.66 -7.44
C ALA A 2 7.16 15.85 -8.35
N SER A 3 8.14 16.65 -8.74
CA SER A 3 7.98 17.83 -9.60
C SER A 3 8.15 17.57 -11.09
N LYS A 4 8.44 16.34 -11.49
CA LYS A 4 8.79 16.01 -12.86
C LYS A 4 8.24 14.66 -13.32
N ILE A 5 7.58 14.65 -14.47
CA ILE A 5 7.12 13.44 -15.18
C ILE A 5 7.80 13.38 -16.53
N VAL A 6 8.32 12.22 -16.90
CA VAL A 6 8.93 11.99 -18.21
C VAL A 6 8.30 10.76 -18.83
N PHE A 7 7.82 10.87 -20.07
CA PHE A 7 7.32 9.74 -20.84
C PHE A 7 7.73 9.84 -22.29
N HIS A 8 7.74 8.73 -22.98
CA HIS A 8 8.08 8.65 -24.39
C HIS A 8 6.87 8.20 -25.21
N MET A 9 6.61 8.88 -26.31
CA MET A 9 5.55 8.55 -27.25
C MET A 9 6.14 8.12 -28.59
N GLU A 10 5.74 6.93 -29.05
CA GLU A 10 6.10 6.40 -30.35
C GLU A 10 4.96 6.64 -31.36
N ASN A 11 5.27 7.24 -32.51
CA ASN A 11 4.41 7.37 -33.70
C ASN A 11 2.93 7.72 -33.45
N PRO A 12 2.58 8.95 -33.01
CA PRO A 12 1.20 9.39 -33.04
C PRO A 12 0.71 9.48 -34.50
N CYS A 13 -0.31 8.74 -34.86
CA CYS A 13 -0.84 8.70 -36.23
C CYS A 13 -1.66 9.94 -36.63
N LYS A 14 -2.07 10.77 -35.67
CA LYS A 14 -2.84 12.04 -35.79
C LYS A 14 -2.76 12.76 -34.46
N GLN A 15 -3.29 13.97 -34.39
CA GLN A 15 -3.43 14.72 -33.15
C GLN A 15 -4.05 13.88 -32.03
N VAL A 16 -3.30 13.64 -30.97
CA VAL A 16 -3.68 12.79 -29.83
C VAL A 16 -3.85 13.68 -28.61
N THR A 17 -4.90 13.45 -27.85
CA THR A 17 -5.00 14.03 -26.51
C THR A 17 -4.30 13.13 -25.52
N VAL A 18 -3.24 13.64 -24.91
CA VAL A 18 -2.51 12.99 -23.83
C VAL A 18 -3.13 13.43 -22.52
N SER A 19 -3.45 12.50 -21.64
CA SER A 19 -3.88 12.78 -20.28
C SER A 19 -3.09 11.90 -19.31
N LEU A 20 -2.34 12.53 -18.43
CA LEU A 20 -1.47 11.86 -17.48
C LEU A 20 -1.75 12.35 -16.07
N PRO A 21 -1.72 11.47 -15.07
CA PRO A 21 -1.83 11.88 -13.68
C PRO A 21 -0.66 12.80 -13.28
N CYS A 22 -0.97 13.90 -12.61
CA CYS A 22 0.02 14.77 -12.00
C CYS A 22 -0.52 15.42 -10.72
N GLU A 23 0.35 15.65 -9.74
CA GLU A 23 -0.04 16.20 -8.44
C GLU A 23 0.13 17.73 -8.36
N PHE A 24 0.53 18.40 -9.43
CA PHE A 24 0.72 19.84 -9.44
C PHE A 24 -0.33 20.56 -10.30
N LYS A 25 -0.73 21.76 -9.84
CA LYS A 25 -1.79 22.57 -10.46
C LYS A 25 -1.29 23.50 -11.55
N ASP A 26 0.01 23.65 -11.68
CA ASP A 26 0.67 24.47 -12.68
C ASP A 26 1.96 23.80 -13.14
N GLY A 27 2.30 23.97 -14.40
CA GLY A 27 3.48 23.32 -14.96
C GLY A 27 3.73 23.70 -16.41
N THR A 28 4.76 23.10 -16.97
CA THR A 28 5.07 23.13 -18.39
C THR A 28 5.18 21.71 -18.93
N VAL A 29 4.76 21.54 -20.19
CA VAL A 29 4.99 20.33 -20.97
C VAL A 29 5.98 20.67 -22.07
N LYS A 30 7.06 19.91 -22.22
CA LYS A 30 8.09 20.13 -23.26
C LYS A 30 8.34 18.87 -24.05
N LEU A 31 8.56 19.02 -25.36
CA LEU A 31 9.13 18.01 -26.23
C LEU A 31 10.56 18.48 -26.63
N GLY A 32 11.59 17.87 -26.08
CA GLY A 32 12.95 18.39 -26.18
C GLY A 32 13.05 19.79 -25.55
N GLU A 33 13.46 20.79 -26.33
CA GLU A 33 13.55 22.20 -25.89
C GLU A 33 12.26 23.00 -26.17
N THR A 34 11.26 22.41 -26.87
CA THR A 34 10.03 23.10 -27.30
C THR A 34 8.94 22.92 -26.27
N GLU A 35 8.37 24.03 -25.78
CA GLU A 35 7.21 24.01 -24.88
C GLU A 35 5.93 23.73 -25.69
N ILE A 36 5.09 22.80 -25.20
CA ILE A 36 3.78 22.50 -25.76
C ILE A 36 2.77 23.49 -25.19
N PRO A 37 2.16 24.34 -26.03
CA PRO A 37 1.15 25.30 -25.57
C PRO A 37 -0.14 24.56 -25.13
N ASP A 38 -0.97 25.26 -24.40
CA ASP A 38 -2.33 24.83 -24.01
C ASP A 38 -2.40 23.57 -23.15
N ALA A 39 -1.32 23.16 -22.50
CA ALA A 39 -1.34 22.11 -21.49
C ALA A 39 -2.15 22.57 -20.26
N LYS A 40 -3.13 21.74 -19.86
CA LYS A 40 -4.02 22.02 -18.74
C LYS A 40 -3.64 21.15 -17.54
N PHE A 41 -3.52 21.79 -16.38
CA PHE A 41 -3.21 21.16 -15.10
C PHE A 41 -4.37 21.41 -14.14
N ASP A 42 -4.93 20.36 -13.55
CA ASP A 42 -6.03 20.45 -12.59
C ASP A 42 -5.66 20.00 -11.16
N GLY A 43 -4.42 19.58 -10.98
CA GLY A 43 -3.91 19.07 -9.69
C GLY A 43 -4.14 17.58 -9.49
N GLN A 44 -4.75 16.91 -10.49
CA GLN A 44 -4.91 15.45 -10.54
C GLN A 44 -4.40 14.91 -11.87
N THR A 45 -4.56 15.68 -12.94
CA THR A 45 -4.12 15.33 -14.29
C THR A 45 -3.46 16.51 -14.99
N VAL A 46 -2.59 16.19 -15.94
CA VAL A 46 -2.15 17.10 -17.00
C VAL A 46 -2.71 16.59 -18.32
N SER A 47 -3.30 17.47 -19.11
CA SER A 47 -3.82 17.14 -20.45
C SER A 47 -3.31 18.14 -21.48
N PHE A 48 -2.91 17.64 -22.65
CA PHE A 48 -2.45 18.44 -23.80
C PHE A 48 -2.66 17.66 -25.09
N GLN A 49 -2.59 18.36 -26.22
CA GLN A 49 -2.68 17.76 -27.55
C GLN A 49 -1.32 17.78 -28.24
N THR A 50 -1.00 16.72 -28.97
CA THR A 50 0.20 16.61 -29.76
C THR A 50 0.01 15.64 -30.93
N ASP A 51 0.79 15.84 -31.99
CA ASP A 51 0.95 14.95 -33.15
C ASP A 51 2.42 14.55 -33.37
N GLU A 52 3.29 14.89 -32.43
CA GLU A 52 4.71 14.62 -32.53
C GLU A 52 5.13 13.43 -31.62
N ALA A 53 6.00 12.58 -32.17
CA ALA A 53 6.67 11.52 -31.43
C ALA A 53 7.90 12.06 -30.69
N GLY A 54 8.20 11.51 -29.52
CA GLY A 54 9.39 11.90 -28.78
C GLY A 54 9.26 11.78 -27.28
N THR A 55 10.25 12.29 -26.58
CA THR A 55 10.26 12.30 -25.11
C THR A 55 9.68 13.60 -24.59
N TYR A 56 8.60 13.50 -23.87
CA TYR A 56 7.93 14.61 -23.20
C TYR A 56 8.40 14.74 -21.77
N VAL A 57 8.63 15.98 -21.37
CA VAL A 57 9.00 16.34 -20.00
C VAL A 57 7.93 17.29 -19.45
N ILE A 58 7.30 16.92 -18.36
CA ILE A 58 6.31 17.72 -17.65
C ILE A 58 6.91 18.13 -16.32
N GLU A 59 7.03 19.43 -16.08
CA GLU A 59 7.65 19.97 -14.88
C GLU A 59 6.72 20.96 -14.19
N SER A 60 6.65 20.91 -12.86
CA SER A 60 5.92 21.89 -12.06
C SER A 60 6.61 23.24 -12.08
N LYS A 61 5.85 24.34 -12.26
CA LYS A 61 6.34 25.71 -12.13
C LYS A 61 6.52 26.14 -10.67
N THR A 62 5.74 25.55 -9.78
CA THR A 62 5.83 25.79 -8.34
C THR A 62 6.61 24.65 -7.70
N PRO A 63 7.62 24.89 -6.82
CA PRO A 63 8.28 23.84 -6.10
C PRO A 63 7.25 23.00 -5.35
N VAL A 64 7.12 21.73 -5.72
CA VAL A 64 6.29 20.77 -4.96
C VAL A 64 7.03 20.57 -3.64
N GLN A 65 6.53 21.20 -2.58
CA GLN A 65 7.01 20.90 -1.23
C GLN A 65 6.75 19.42 -0.98
N PRO A 66 7.75 18.63 -0.56
CA PRO A 66 7.45 17.31 -0.04
C PRO A 66 6.42 17.50 1.07
N LYS A 67 5.28 16.78 0.96
CA LYS A 67 4.33 16.71 2.08
C LYS A 67 5.14 16.37 3.33
N PRO A 68 5.01 17.13 4.43
CA PRO A 68 5.65 16.74 5.68
C PRO A 68 5.25 15.29 5.96
N ASP A 69 6.22 14.47 6.34
CA ASP A 69 5.97 13.11 6.82
C ASP A 69 5.17 13.24 8.13
N ASP A 70 3.88 13.50 7.99
CA ASP A 70 2.96 13.43 9.11
C ASP A 70 2.94 11.99 9.60
N ALA A 71 3.13 11.82 10.90
CA ALA A 71 3.03 10.53 11.57
C ALA A 71 1.78 9.78 11.08
N ILE A 72 1.86 8.45 10.97
CA ILE A 72 0.79 7.57 10.44
C ILE A 72 -0.61 7.95 10.94
N THR A 73 -0.72 8.43 12.19
CA THR A 73 -1.97 8.97 12.74
C THR A 73 -2.48 10.19 11.95
N GLY A 74 -1.58 11.08 11.50
CA GLY A 74 -1.91 12.22 10.65
C GLY A 74 -2.31 11.78 9.25
N ILE A 75 -1.63 10.78 8.67
CA ILE A 75 -1.95 10.22 7.36
C ILE A 75 -3.35 9.61 7.36
N ILE A 76 -3.68 8.75 8.34
CA ILE A 76 -5.00 8.12 8.44
C ILE A 76 -6.09 9.17 8.69
N SER A 77 -5.85 10.12 9.61
CA SER A 77 -6.78 11.23 9.86
C SER A 77 -6.91 12.15 8.65
N GLY A 78 -5.82 12.42 7.92
CA GLY A 78 -5.81 13.22 6.70
C GLY A 78 -6.56 12.54 5.55
N ILE A 79 -6.40 11.24 5.37
CA ILE A 79 -7.10 10.46 4.34
C ILE A 79 -8.61 10.41 4.62
N VAL A 80 -9.01 10.21 5.88
CA VAL A 80 -10.43 10.25 6.28
C VAL A 80 -11.01 11.65 6.09
N ALA A 81 -10.27 12.70 6.47
CA ALA A 81 -10.70 14.09 6.33
C ALA A 81 -10.73 14.56 4.86
N SER A 82 -9.87 14.03 4.00
CA SER A 82 -9.85 14.38 2.56
C SER A 82 -10.91 13.66 1.73
N GLY A 83 -11.68 12.72 2.32
CA GLY A 83 -12.68 11.93 1.59
C GLY A 83 -12.10 10.93 0.59
N ALA A 84 -10.78 10.71 0.59
CA ALA A 84 -10.11 9.76 -0.28
C ALA A 84 -10.49 8.31 0.05
N LEU A 85 -10.86 8.04 1.32
CA LEU A 85 -11.47 6.78 1.73
C LEU A 85 -12.96 7.03 2.02
N GLN A 86 -13.84 6.44 1.21
CA GLN A 86 -15.28 6.46 1.49
C GLN A 86 -15.53 5.76 2.82
N PRO A 87 -16.41 6.28 3.70
CA PRO A 87 -16.83 5.57 4.90
C PRO A 87 -17.26 4.16 4.50
N GLY A 88 -16.59 3.16 5.05
CA GLY A 88 -16.82 1.78 4.68
C GLY A 88 -18.13 1.25 5.26
N ALA A 89 -18.41 0.02 4.93
CA ALA A 89 -19.57 -0.70 5.42
C ALA A 89 -19.57 -0.84 6.96
N SER A 90 -20.75 -0.79 7.58
CA SER A 90 -20.85 -1.10 9.01
C SER A 90 -20.58 -2.58 9.28
N ALA A 91 -19.81 -2.88 10.33
CA ALA A 91 -19.57 -4.26 10.75
C ALA A 91 -20.86 -5.05 11.04
N SER A 92 -21.93 -4.38 11.46
CA SER A 92 -23.23 -4.99 11.77
C SER A 92 -23.96 -5.56 10.55
N GLN A 93 -23.59 -5.19 9.34
CA GLN A 93 -24.19 -5.75 8.12
C GLN A 93 -23.67 -7.14 7.75
N PHE A 94 -22.55 -7.57 8.34
CA PHE A 94 -21.92 -8.85 8.05
C PHE A 94 -22.39 -9.92 9.03
N ALA A 95 -23.05 -10.96 8.50
CA ALA A 95 -23.67 -12.01 9.31
C ALA A 95 -22.64 -12.93 9.98
N ASP A 96 -21.40 -12.95 9.49
CA ASP A 96 -20.29 -13.76 9.98
C ASP A 96 -19.40 -13.04 11.01
N LEU A 97 -19.80 -11.85 11.47
CA LEU A 97 -19.10 -11.10 12.50
C LEU A 97 -19.89 -11.11 13.82
N THR A 98 -19.24 -11.56 14.89
CA THR A 98 -19.79 -11.56 16.24
C THR A 98 -19.18 -10.42 17.05
N SER A 99 -20.02 -9.55 17.63
CA SER A 99 -19.59 -8.34 18.35
C SER A 99 -18.67 -8.60 19.55
N GLY A 100 -18.74 -9.80 20.16
CA GLY A 100 -17.86 -10.20 21.25
C GLY A 100 -16.54 -10.84 20.82
N SER A 101 -16.28 -11.00 19.51
CA SER A 101 -15.05 -11.64 19.04
C SER A 101 -13.85 -10.71 19.23
N TRP A 102 -12.68 -11.32 19.49
CA TRP A 102 -11.40 -10.61 19.70
C TRP A 102 -10.99 -9.69 18.53
N TYR A 103 -11.48 -9.98 17.34
CA TYR A 103 -11.18 -9.24 16.11
C TYR A 103 -12.21 -8.15 15.79
N TYR A 104 -13.37 -8.11 16.48
CA TYR A 104 -14.49 -7.26 16.07
C TYR A 104 -14.11 -5.77 16.01
N GLY A 105 -13.37 -5.27 17.01
CA GLY A 105 -12.88 -3.90 17.02
C GLY A 105 -11.97 -3.57 15.82
N GLY A 106 -11.05 -4.49 15.52
CA GLY A 106 -10.16 -4.34 14.35
C GLY A 106 -10.91 -4.39 13.02
N VAL A 107 -11.87 -5.31 12.88
CA VAL A 107 -12.68 -5.41 11.67
C VAL A 107 -13.54 -4.16 11.48
N ARG A 108 -14.17 -3.66 12.55
CA ARG A 108 -14.91 -2.40 12.52
C ARG A 108 -14.03 -1.25 12.06
N TYR A 109 -12.82 -1.13 12.63
CA TYR A 109 -11.86 -0.09 12.27
C TYR A 109 -11.52 -0.11 10.78
N VAL A 110 -11.15 -1.26 10.22
CA VAL A 110 -10.75 -1.34 8.81
C VAL A 110 -11.92 -1.15 7.85
N LEU A 111 -13.16 -1.47 8.25
CA LEU A 111 -14.35 -1.21 7.48
C LEU A 111 -14.72 0.28 7.49
N GLU A 112 -14.77 0.89 8.67
CA GLU A 112 -15.11 2.31 8.85
C GLU A 112 -14.11 3.24 8.12
N ASN A 113 -12.85 2.82 8.04
CA ASN A 113 -11.79 3.57 7.35
C ASN A 113 -11.58 3.13 5.88
N GLY A 114 -12.43 2.29 5.32
CA GLY A 114 -12.35 1.86 3.92
C GLY A 114 -11.11 1.03 3.57
N LEU A 115 -10.33 0.58 4.55
CA LEU A 115 -9.09 -0.19 4.34
C LEU A 115 -9.36 -1.60 3.82
N MET A 116 -10.45 -2.20 4.30
CA MET A 116 -10.91 -3.51 3.87
C MET A 116 -12.41 -3.46 3.59
N THR A 117 -12.87 -4.37 2.72
CA THR A 117 -14.28 -4.56 2.39
C THR A 117 -14.71 -5.98 2.69
N GLY A 118 -16.01 -6.25 2.68
CA GLY A 118 -16.54 -7.62 2.70
C GLY A 118 -16.11 -8.43 1.48
N THR A 119 -16.18 -9.74 1.59
CA THR A 119 -16.04 -10.66 0.44
C THR A 119 -17.35 -10.80 -0.34
N SER A 120 -18.46 -10.39 0.29
CA SER A 120 -19.77 -10.19 -0.30
C SER A 120 -20.50 -9.08 0.46
N ALA A 121 -21.73 -8.75 0.05
CA ALA A 121 -22.56 -7.75 0.73
C ALA A 121 -22.85 -8.11 2.21
N ARG A 122 -22.80 -9.38 2.60
CA ARG A 122 -23.14 -9.86 3.95
C ARG A 122 -22.07 -10.73 4.63
N THR A 123 -20.90 -10.89 4.01
CA THR A 123 -19.83 -11.76 4.50
C THR A 123 -18.51 -10.99 4.51
N PHE A 124 -17.85 -10.95 5.65
CA PHE A 124 -16.48 -10.41 5.78
C PHE A 124 -15.41 -11.49 5.58
N ALA A 125 -15.70 -12.74 5.96
CA ALA A 125 -14.81 -13.89 5.97
C ALA A 125 -13.56 -13.69 6.87
N PRO A 126 -13.72 -13.54 8.19
CA PRO A 126 -12.62 -13.21 9.12
C PRO A 126 -11.48 -14.23 9.09
N ASP A 127 -11.79 -15.52 8.92
CA ASP A 127 -10.81 -16.62 8.93
C ASP A 127 -10.15 -16.88 7.57
N ARG A 128 -10.62 -16.21 6.51
CA ARG A 128 -10.05 -16.38 5.18
C ARG A 128 -8.60 -15.85 5.15
N PRO A 129 -7.64 -16.59 4.54
CA PRO A 129 -6.28 -16.11 4.38
C PRO A 129 -6.22 -14.79 3.58
N VAL A 130 -5.32 -13.92 4.00
CA VAL A 130 -4.97 -12.70 3.26
C VAL A 130 -3.97 -13.06 2.17
N THR A 131 -4.19 -12.60 0.95
CA THR A 131 -3.22 -12.75 -0.12
C THR A 131 -2.19 -11.62 -0.12
N ARG A 132 -1.04 -11.84 -0.76
CA ARG A 132 0.01 -10.83 -0.92
C ARG A 132 -0.50 -9.58 -1.62
N ALA A 133 -1.31 -9.73 -2.67
CA ALA A 133 -1.94 -8.62 -3.36
C ALA A 133 -2.89 -7.81 -2.45
N MET A 134 -3.70 -8.49 -1.64
CA MET A 134 -4.60 -7.81 -0.68
C MET A 134 -3.83 -6.94 0.30
N LEU A 135 -2.78 -7.48 0.92
CA LEU A 135 -1.97 -6.74 1.89
C LEU A 135 -1.36 -5.48 1.26
N VAL A 136 -0.73 -5.64 0.11
CA VAL A 136 -0.04 -4.52 -0.57
C VAL A 136 -1.04 -3.45 -1.01
N THR A 137 -2.23 -3.84 -1.49
CA THR A 137 -3.27 -2.88 -1.86
C THR A 137 -3.80 -2.09 -0.66
N ILE A 138 -3.89 -2.71 0.52
CA ILE A 138 -4.28 -2.00 1.74
C ILE A 138 -3.21 -0.96 2.12
N LEU A 139 -1.93 -1.32 2.07
CA LEU A 139 -0.84 -0.38 2.36
C LEU A 139 -0.76 0.75 1.33
N TRP A 140 -1.02 0.46 0.07
CA TRP A 140 -1.08 1.43 -1.01
C TRP A 140 -2.22 2.45 -0.77
N ARG A 141 -3.40 1.98 -0.35
CA ARG A 141 -4.52 2.85 0.05
C ARG A 141 -4.16 3.70 1.26
N LEU A 142 -3.52 3.11 2.27
CA LEU A 142 -3.02 3.86 3.44
C LEU A 142 -2.04 4.96 3.06
N ALA A 143 -1.27 4.75 2.00
CA ALA A 143 -0.33 5.75 1.48
C ALA A 143 -0.98 6.81 0.56
N GLY A 144 -2.30 6.76 0.34
CA GLY A 144 -3.03 7.69 -0.54
C GLY A 144 -2.94 7.33 -2.01
N GLU A 145 -2.77 6.05 -2.32
CA GLU A 145 -2.78 5.48 -3.67
C GLU A 145 -1.73 6.05 -4.64
N PRO A 146 -0.46 6.23 -4.19
CA PRO A 146 0.57 6.86 -5.02
C PRO A 146 0.98 5.98 -6.20
N TYR A 147 1.48 6.63 -7.27
CA TYR A 147 2.05 5.91 -8.40
C TYR A 147 3.44 5.33 -8.05
N GLY A 148 3.75 4.18 -8.64
CA GLY A 148 5.05 3.53 -8.56
C GLY A 148 5.60 3.20 -9.95
N ARG A 149 6.90 2.96 -10.04
CA ARG A 149 7.51 2.46 -11.27
C ARG A 149 7.00 1.06 -11.57
N VAL A 150 6.94 0.72 -12.85
CA VAL A 150 6.53 -0.63 -13.28
C VAL A 150 7.42 -1.68 -12.60
N SER A 151 6.78 -2.66 -11.97
CA SER A 151 7.49 -3.77 -11.33
C SER A 151 7.96 -4.79 -12.37
N PRO A 152 9.03 -5.57 -12.09
CA PRO A 152 9.53 -6.58 -13.00
C PRO A 152 8.72 -7.90 -13.00
N PHE A 153 7.58 -7.92 -12.30
CA PHE A 153 6.84 -9.17 -12.04
C PHE A 153 5.93 -9.53 -13.21
N GLU A 154 6.23 -10.62 -13.89
CA GLU A 154 5.48 -11.15 -15.03
C GLU A 154 4.07 -11.64 -14.66
N ASP A 155 3.88 -12.05 -13.39
CA ASP A 155 2.60 -12.50 -12.84
C ASP A 155 1.73 -11.36 -12.28
N VAL A 156 2.16 -10.11 -12.47
CA VAL A 156 1.40 -8.89 -12.15
C VAL A 156 0.91 -8.28 -13.46
N LEU A 157 -0.23 -8.79 -13.95
CA LEU A 157 -0.76 -8.35 -15.23
C LEU A 157 -1.20 -6.88 -15.20
N PRO A 158 -0.88 -6.09 -16.23
CA PRO A 158 -1.41 -4.74 -16.38
C PRO A 158 -2.94 -4.73 -16.32
N GLY A 159 -3.52 -3.75 -15.61
CA GLY A 159 -4.96 -3.65 -15.42
C GLY A 159 -5.54 -4.53 -14.31
N SER A 160 -4.76 -5.39 -13.66
CA SER A 160 -5.22 -6.04 -12.43
C SER A 160 -5.44 -5.02 -11.33
N TRP A 161 -6.43 -5.25 -10.46
CA TRP A 161 -6.81 -4.35 -9.37
C TRP A 161 -5.67 -4.07 -8.35
N TYR A 162 -4.64 -4.90 -8.36
CA TYR A 162 -3.45 -4.80 -7.49
C TYR A 162 -2.20 -4.30 -8.22
N ALA A 163 -2.23 -4.12 -9.54
CA ALA A 163 -1.02 -3.84 -10.33
C ALA A 163 -0.30 -2.56 -9.87
N GLN A 164 -1.05 -1.47 -9.67
CA GLN A 164 -0.51 -0.19 -9.19
C GLN A 164 0.06 -0.31 -7.77
N ALA A 165 -0.66 -0.98 -6.89
CA ALA A 165 -0.21 -1.20 -5.52
C ALA A 165 1.08 -2.01 -5.45
N VAL A 166 1.21 -3.08 -6.26
CA VAL A 166 2.43 -3.90 -6.33
C VAL A 166 3.59 -3.10 -6.91
N SER A 167 3.35 -2.34 -7.98
CA SER A 167 4.36 -1.48 -8.60
C SER A 167 4.90 -0.44 -7.63
N TRP A 168 4.02 0.26 -6.92
CA TRP A 168 4.40 1.20 -5.86
C TRP A 168 5.18 0.54 -4.72
N ALA A 169 4.67 -0.57 -4.20
CA ALA A 169 5.31 -1.24 -3.07
C ALA A 169 6.69 -1.81 -3.43
N TYR A 170 6.89 -2.24 -4.68
CA TYR A 170 8.18 -2.63 -5.20
C TYR A 170 9.12 -1.43 -5.33
N ASP A 171 8.67 -0.32 -5.95
CA ASP A 171 9.45 0.92 -6.11
C ASP A 171 9.92 1.49 -4.76
N LYS A 172 9.08 1.41 -3.72
CA LYS A 172 9.40 1.85 -2.36
C LYS A 172 10.14 0.82 -1.51
N GLY A 173 10.48 -0.34 -2.07
CA GLY A 173 11.19 -1.39 -1.35
C GLY A 173 10.38 -2.06 -0.23
N ILE A 174 9.05 -1.85 -0.19
CA ILE A 174 8.15 -2.46 0.80
C ILE A 174 8.04 -3.96 0.54
N VAL A 175 7.98 -4.34 -0.73
CA VAL A 175 7.94 -5.75 -1.14
C VAL A 175 9.07 -6.09 -2.10
N THR A 176 9.46 -7.35 -2.07
CA THR A 176 10.28 -8.00 -3.09
C THR A 176 9.46 -9.12 -3.73
N GLY A 177 9.86 -9.59 -4.90
CA GLY A 177 9.29 -10.80 -5.48
C GLY A 177 9.60 -12.04 -4.64
N VAL A 178 8.91 -13.12 -4.93
CA VAL A 178 9.30 -14.47 -4.48
C VAL A 178 10.52 -14.93 -5.29
N THR A 179 10.58 -14.49 -6.55
CA THR A 179 11.76 -14.53 -7.43
C THR A 179 11.98 -13.14 -8.03
N ALA A 180 12.99 -12.99 -8.87
CA ALA A 180 13.27 -11.73 -9.58
C ALA A 180 12.08 -11.27 -10.45
N THR A 181 11.30 -12.18 -11.00
CA THR A 181 10.20 -11.89 -11.94
C THR A 181 8.82 -12.37 -11.48
N SER A 182 8.70 -12.92 -10.26
CA SER A 182 7.41 -13.41 -9.74
C SER A 182 7.09 -12.79 -8.37
N PHE A 183 5.89 -12.21 -8.25
CA PHE A 183 5.34 -11.66 -7.03
C PHE A 183 4.44 -12.63 -6.27
N GLN A 184 3.74 -13.51 -6.98
CA GLN A 184 2.71 -14.41 -6.48
C GLN A 184 1.54 -13.67 -5.80
N PRO A 185 0.78 -12.84 -6.54
CA PRO A 185 -0.25 -11.98 -5.96
C PRO A 185 -1.36 -12.74 -5.22
N GLY A 186 -1.71 -13.94 -5.70
CA GLY A 186 -2.73 -14.81 -5.10
C GLY A 186 -2.26 -15.67 -3.93
N ALA A 187 -0.94 -15.75 -3.67
CA ALA A 187 -0.42 -16.57 -2.59
C ALA A 187 -0.82 -16.01 -1.21
N PRO A 188 -1.19 -16.84 -0.23
CA PRO A 188 -1.39 -16.41 1.14
C PRO A 188 -0.12 -15.78 1.71
N VAL A 189 -0.26 -14.67 2.43
CA VAL A 189 0.85 -14.06 3.16
C VAL A 189 1.02 -14.76 4.50
N THR A 190 2.25 -15.17 4.84
CA THR A 190 2.53 -15.74 6.15
C THR A 190 2.63 -14.64 7.21
N ARG A 191 2.50 -15.01 8.49
CA ARG A 191 2.59 -14.06 9.61
C ARG A 191 3.95 -13.37 9.68
N GLU A 192 5.05 -14.06 9.41
CA GLU A 192 6.37 -13.45 9.34
C GLU A 192 6.53 -12.52 8.11
N GLN A 193 5.97 -12.89 6.96
CA GLN A 193 5.96 -12.02 5.77
C GLN A 193 5.13 -10.75 6.02
N LEU A 194 3.99 -10.88 6.69
CA LEU A 194 3.18 -9.76 7.10
C LEU A 194 3.98 -8.77 7.96
N CYS A 195 4.71 -9.28 8.99
CA CYS A 195 5.58 -8.44 9.81
C CYS A 195 6.68 -7.77 8.99
N ALA A 196 7.32 -8.50 8.07
CA ALA A 196 8.40 -7.95 7.23
C ALA A 196 7.91 -6.82 6.32
N ILE A 197 6.75 -6.99 5.70
CA ILE A 197 6.15 -5.97 4.80
C ILE A 197 5.73 -4.74 5.61
N LEU A 198 5.07 -4.92 6.76
CA LEU A 198 4.66 -3.81 7.62
C LEU A 198 5.85 -3.06 8.24
N CYS A 199 6.90 -3.76 8.64
CA CYS A 199 8.11 -3.14 9.17
C CYS A 199 8.77 -2.22 8.14
N ARG A 200 8.86 -2.66 6.88
CA ARG A 200 9.38 -1.83 5.79
C ARG A 200 8.49 -0.62 5.49
N TYR A 201 7.17 -0.81 5.53
CA TYR A 201 6.23 0.29 5.39
C TYR A 201 6.33 1.29 6.55
N ALA A 202 6.46 0.80 7.80
CA ALA A 202 6.69 1.63 8.98
C ALA A 202 7.98 2.47 8.85
N ALA A 203 9.08 1.84 8.42
CA ALA A 203 10.35 2.54 8.18
C ALA A 203 10.21 3.62 7.09
N LEU A 204 9.48 3.33 6.01
CA LEU A 204 9.20 4.30 4.94
C LEU A 204 8.44 5.51 5.46
N THR A 205 7.55 5.33 6.44
CA THR A 205 6.74 6.39 7.06
C THR A 205 7.40 7.01 8.30
N GLY A 206 8.71 6.80 8.48
CA GLY A 206 9.49 7.45 9.54
C GLY A 206 9.33 6.83 10.94
N GLN A 207 8.64 5.68 11.07
CA GLN A 207 8.51 5.00 12.35
C GLN A 207 9.83 4.36 12.78
N ASN A 208 10.07 4.36 14.09
CA ASN A 208 11.21 3.62 14.65
C ASN A 208 10.94 2.12 14.56
N THR A 209 11.72 1.43 13.75
CA THR A 209 11.64 -0.02 13.55
C THR A 209 12.77 -0.80 14.24
N ALA A 210 13.48 -0.17 15.18
CA ALA A 210 14.46 -0.87 16.01
C ALA A 210 13.78 -1.99 16.80
N ALA A 211 14.42 -3.14 16.85
CA ALA A 211 13.86 -4.36 17.42
C ALA A 211 14.69 -4.87 18.59
N SER A 212 14.11 -4.90 19.80
CA SER A 212 14.76 -5.42 21.00
C SER A 212 13.98 -6.57 21.67
N ALA A 213 12.75 -6.86 21.24
CA ALA A 213 11.95 -7.93 21.83
C ALA A 213 12.64 -9.29 21.69
N SER A 214 12.65 -10.11 22.77
CA SER A 214 13.12 -11.48 22.69
C SER A 214 12.07 -12.41 22.09
N LEU A 215 12.53 -13.44 21.38
CA LEU A 215 11.69 -14.55 20.91
C LEU A 215 11.70 -15.76 21.86
N ASP A 216 12.43 -15.70 22.99
CA ASP A 216 12.66 -16.85 23.87
C ASP A 216 11.40 -17.41 24.51
N ALA A 217 10.37 -16.57 24.66
CA ALA A 217 9.06 -16.99 25.17
C ALA A 217 8.28 -17.90 24.19
N PHE A 218 8.76 -18.06 22.94
CA PHE A 218 8.03 -18.80 21.91
C PHE A 218 8.73 -20.11 21.57
N THR A 219 7.99 -21.20 21.68
CA THR A 219 8.49 -22.57 21.47
C THR A 219 8.89 -22.86 20.02
N ASP A 220 8.29 -22.13 19.09
CA ASP A 220 8.50 -22.26 17.64
C ASP A 220 9.38 -21.15 17.03
N ARG A 221 10.14 -20.42 17.89
CA ARG A 221 11.02 -19.32 17.43
C ARG A 221 12.01 -19.73 16.34
N ALA A 222 12.49 -20.97 16.37
CA ALA A 222 13.40 -21.49 15.34
C ALA A 222 12.77 -21.62 13.94
N GLN A 223 11.45 -21.50 13.83
CA GLN A 223 10.75 -21.48 12.55
C GLN A 223 10.72 -20.09 11.92
N VAL A 224 11.07 -19.03 12.65
CA VAL A 224 11.18 -17.68 12.11
C VAL A 224 12.35 -17.64 11.13
N SER A 225 12.06 -17.21 9.90
CA SER A 225 13.09 -17.10 8.86
C SER A 225 14.05 -15.95 9.17
N ALA A 226 15.34 -16.11 8.86
CA ALA A 226 16.37 -15.11 9.15
C ALA A 226 16.03 -13.71 8.61
N TYR A 227 15.44 -13.63 7.41
CA TYR A 227 15.05 -12.35 6.81
C TYR A 227 13.93 -11.61 7.59
N ALA A 228 13.12 -12.34 8.34
CA ALA A 228 11.95 -11.82 9.04
C ALA A 228 12.21 -11.57 10.54
N GLU A 229 13.30 -12.08 11.10
CA GLU A 229 13.53 -12.08 12.54
C GLU A 229 13.47 -10.67 13.15
N ALA A 230 14.18 -9.70 12.56
CA ALA A 230 14.16 -8.32 13.04
C ALA A 230 12.75 -7.72 12.99
N SER A 231 12.00 -7.97 11.90
CA SER A 231 10.64 -7.47 11.73
C SER A 231 9.64 -8.14 12.68
N VAL A 232 9.80 -9.41 12.98
CA VAL A 232 8.98 -10.13 13.97
C VAL A 232 9.25 -9.58 15.39
N ARG A 233 10.51 -9.37 15.75
CA ARG A 233 10.90 -8.75 17.03
C ARG A 233 10.31 -7.33 17.17
N TRP A 234 10.42 -6.52 16.11
CA TRP A 234 9.80 -5.20 16.07
C TRP A 234 8.29 -5.27 16.25
N ALA A 235 7.61 -6.15 15.52
CA ALA A 235 6.15 -6.27 15.58
C ALA A 235 5.66 -6.73 16.97
N LEU A 236 6.43 -7.58 17.66
CA LEU A 236 6.19 -7.96 19.06
C LEU A 236 6.37 -6.78 20.01
N GLN A 237 7.48 -6.05 19.89
CA GLN A 237 7.78 -4.87 20.71
C GLN A 237 6.73 -3.77 20.53
N ALA A 238 6.28 -3.55 19.31
CA ALA A 238 5.25 -2.58 18.99
C ALA A 238 3.82 -3.05 19.34
N GLY A 239 3.66 -4.24 19.90
CA GLY A 239 2.35 -4.82 20.24
C GLY A 239 1.48 -5.17 19.03
N LEU A 240 2.05 -5.16 17.82
CA LEU A 240 1.36 -5.49 16.58
C LEU A 240 1.11 -6.98 16.44
N LEU A 241 2.14 -7.77 16.75
CA LEU A 241 2.09 -9.23 16.72
C LEU A 241 1.92 -9.77 18.14
N THR A 242 1.11 -10.80 18.27
CA THR A 242 0.99 -11.60 19.48
C THR A 242 1.12 -13.08 19.14
N GLY A 243 1.36 -13.94 20.13
CA GLY A 243 1.27 -15.38 19.97
C GLY A 243 -0.13 -15.85 19.55
N VAL A 244 -0.20 -17.07 19.05
CA VAL A 244 -1.47 -17.73 18.66
C VAL A 244 -2.02 -18.65 19.73
N GLY A 245 -1.42 -18.65 20.92
CA GLY A 245 -1.66 -19.58 22.03
C GLY A 245 -0.52 -20.57 22.21
N ASP A 246 -0.52 -21.29 23.32
CA ASP A 246 0.45 -22.36 23.68
C ASP A 246 1.93 -21.97 23.51
N GLY A 247 2.24 -20.68 23.74
CA GLY A 247 3.60 -20.15 23.57
C GLY A 247 4.14 -20.23 22.15
N ARG A 248 3.28 -20.07 21.13
CA ARG A 248 3.69 -20.12 19.72
C ARG A 248 3.42 -18.82 18.97
N LEU A 249 4.30 -18.49 18.02
CA LEU A 249 4.16 -17.39 17.06
C LEU A 249 3.46 -17.82 15.78
N ALA A 250 3.61 -19.07 15.39
CA ALA A 250 3.19 -19.62 14.10
C ALA A 250 3.67 -18.79 12.88
N PRO A 251 4.98 -18.51 12.73
CA PRO A 251 5.49 -17.53 11.78
C PRO A 251 5.20 -17.88 10.32
N ARG A 252 5.17 -19.17 10.00
CA ARG A 252 4.91 -19.70 8.65
C ARG A 252 3.43 -19.94 8.35
N SER A 253 2.55 -19.81 9.33
CA SER A 253 1.11 -19.91 9.09
C SER A 253 0.60 -18.70 8.32
N GLY A 254 -0.39 -18.92 7.44
CA GLY A 254 -1.07 -17.84 6.72
C GLY A 254 -1.75 -16.87 7.69
N ALA A 255 -1.61 -15.58 7.45
CA ALA A 255 -2.34 -14.58 8.20
C ALA A 255 -3.81 -14.52 7.72
N THR A 256 -4.76 -14.42 8.66
CA THR A 256 -6.17 -14.28 8.33
C THR A 256 -6.58 -12.81 8.19
N ARG A 257 -7.74 -12.58 7.57
CA ARG A 257 -8.31 -11.24 7.43
C ARG A 257 -8.60 -10.59 8.79
N ALA A 258 -9.07 -11.35 9.76
CA ALA A 258 -9.27 -10.89 11.13
C ALA A 258 -7.94 -10.46 11.78
N GLN A 259 -6.88 -11.26 11.64
CA GLN A 259 -5.55 -10.94 12.18
C GLN A 259 -4.99 -9.66 11.53
N LEU A 260 -5.11 -9.52 10.22
CA LEU A 260 -4.68 -8.30 9.53
C LEU A 260 -5.47 -7.08 10.01
N ALA A 261 -6.80 -7.18 10.16
CA ALA A 261 -7.64 -6.09 10.63
C ALA A 261 -7.23 -5.57 12.01
N VAL A 262 -7.01 -6.48 12.97
CA VAL A 262 -6.53 -6.11 14.31
C VAL A 262 -5.14 -5.50 14.27
N LEU A 263 -4.26 -6.04 13.45
CA LEU A 263 -2.90 -5.53 13.30
C LEU A 263 -2.90 -4.12 12.69
N LEU A 264 -3.72 -3.85 11.68
CA LEU A 264 -3.86 -2.51 11.09
C LEU A 264 -4.44 -1.49 12.09
N GLN A 265 -5.41 -1.89 12.91
CA GLN A 265 -5.93 -1.03 13.98
C GLN A 265 -4.84 -0.66 14.98
N ARG A 266 -4.02 -1.64 15.41
CA ARG A 266 -2.89 -1.40 16.32
C ARG A 266 -1.80 -0.55 15.66
N PHE A 267 -1.51 -0.82 14.40
CA PHE A 267 -0.53 -0.07 13.61
C PHE A 267 -0.89 1.41 13.50
N ALA A 268 -2.17 1.73 13.30
CA ALA A 268 -2.66 3.10 13.30
C ALA A 268 -2.53 3.82 14.66
N GLY A 269 -2.42 3.07 15.74
CA GLY A 269 -2.19 3.59 17.10
C GLY A 269 -0.72 3.75 17.49
N LEU A 270 0.23 3.38 16.62
CA LEU A 270 1.64 3.62 16.87
C LEU A 270 1.94 5.15 16.87
N LYS A 271 2.65 5.59 17.89
CA LYS A 271 3.10 6.98 18.05
C LYS A 271 4.57 7.13 17.70
#